data_2d7738e4d4dd03cbbd498843b711da45
#
_entry.id   2d7738e4d4dd03cbbd498843b711da45
#
_cell.length_a   1.000
_cell.length_b   1.000
_cell.length_c   1.000
_cell.angle_alpha   90.00
_cell.angle_beta   90.00
_cell.angle_gamma   90.00
#
_symmetry.space_group_name_H-M   'P 1'
#
loop_
_entity.id
_entity.type
_entity.pdbx_description
1 polymer ?
#
loop_
_entity_poly.entity_id
_entity_poly.type
_entity_poly.pdbx_seq_one_letter_code
_entity_poly.pdbx_strand_id
1 'polypeptide(L)'
;MSGQELVKRACETAVSGMHNLLFVGPPGAGKTMIAERIPGILPSLNTKERMELSKIYSVCGLLEHKRGLMQERPFRAPHHTITPQGLAGGGAVPKPGEISLAHKGILFLDELTEFQRETLEILRQPMEEKKICIARLNARDRKSVV
;
A
#
# COMPACT_ATOMS: atom_id res chain seq x y z
N MET A 1 -9.24 -14.62 11.40
CA MET A 1 -10.18 -13.49 11.49
C MET A 1 -11.58 -14.06 11.78
N SER A 2 -12.01 -14.02 13.03
CA SER A 2 -13.40 -14.36 13.35
C SER A 2 -14.20 -13.05 13.45
N GLY A 3 -15.37 -13.01 12.86
CA GLY A 3 -16.21 -11.82 12.73
C GLY A 3 -15.91 -10.98 11.48
N GLN A 4 -16.75 -9.99 11.21
CA GLN A 4 -16.64 -9.04 10.09
C GLN A 4 -16.62 -9.69 8.68
N GLU A 5 -17.52 -10.61 8.42
CA GLU A 5 -17.64 -11.32 7.14
C GLU A 5 -17.80 -10.34 5.94
N LEU A 6 -18.49 -9.21 6.13
CA LEU A 6 -18.66 -8.19 5.11
C LEU A 6 -17.29 -7.55 4.72
N VAL A 7 -16.44 -7.28 5.69
CA VAL A 7 -15.11 -6.69 5.46
C VAL A 7 -14.20 -7.67 4.75
N LYS A 8 -14.22 -8.94 5.14
CA LYS A 8 -13.47 -10.01 4.46
C LYS A 8 -13.87 -10.11 2.99
N ARG A 9 -15.16 -10.15 2.72
CA ARG A 9 -15.70 -10.22 1.36
C ARG A 9 -15.33 -8.99 0.52
N ALA A 10 -15.35 -7.81 1.13
CA ALA A 10 -14.88 -6.58 0.47
C ALA A 10 -13.39 -6.66 0.11
N CYS A 11 -12.55 -7.17 1.01
CA CYS A 11 -11.12 -7.38 0.75
C CYS A 11 -10.89 -8.38 -0.39
N GLU A 12 -11.58 -9.53 -0.38
CA GLU A 12 -11.49 -10.53 -1.44
C GLU A 12 -11.91 -9.96 -2.80
N THR A 13 -12.99 -9.20 -2.84
CA THR A 13 -13.46 -8.54 -4.07
C THR A 13 -12.46 -7.53 -4.58
N ALA A 14 -11.91 -6.69 -3.69
CA ALA A 14 -10.93 -5.69 -4.07
C ALA A 14 -9.64 -6.32 -4.59
N VAL A 15 -9.15 -7.37 -3.94
CA VAL A 15 -7.97 -8.12 -4.36
C VAL A 15 -8.18 -8.75 -5.73
N SER A 16 -9.31 -9.40 -5.94
CA SER A 16 -9.64 -10.08 -7.20
C SER A 16 -9.74 -9.11 -8.38
N GLY A 17 -10.24 -7.89 -8.13
CA GLY A 17 -10.41 -6.85 -9.14
C GLY A 17 -9.27 -5.85 -9.22
N MET A 18 -8.23 -5.96 -8.39
CA MET A 18 -7.17 -4.96 -8.24
C MET A 18 -7.73 -3.57 -7.93
N HIS A 19 -8.73 -3.51 -7.04
CA HIS A 19 -9.41 -2.28 -6.66
C HIS A 19 -8.78 -1.65 -5.41
N ASN A 20 -8.88 -0.34 -5.34
CA ASN A 20 -8.55 0.40 -4.13
C ASN A 20 -9.62 0.20 -3.06
N LEU A 21 -9.21 0.22 -1.79
CA LEU A 21 -10.09 0.09 -0.63
C LEU A 21 -9.99 1.29 0.29
N LEU A 22 -11.13 1.72 0.80
CA LEU A 22 -11.20 2.72 1.85
C LEU A 22 -11.90 2.13 3.09
N PHE A 23 -11.17 2.03 4.19
CA PHE A 23 -11.73 1.66 5.48
C PHE A 23 -12.17 2.90 6.26
N VAL A 24 -13.44 2.97 6.61
CA VAL A 24 -14.03 4.05 7.43
C VAL A 24 -14.58 3.44 8.72
N GLY A 25 -14.21 4.01 9.85
CA GLY A 25 -14.71 3.53 11.13
C GLY A 25 -13.98 4.13 12.33
N PRO A 26 -14.43 3.83 13.56
CA PRO A 26 -13.81 4.35 14.79
C PRO A 26 -12.37 3.82 14.94
N PRO A 27 -11.53 4.51 15.73
CA PRO A 27 -10.23 4.00 16.16
C PRO A 27 -10.38 2.65 16.86
N GLY A 28 -9.40 1.76 16.71
CA GLY A 28 -9.41 0.45 17.38
C GLY A 28 -10.28 -0.64 16.74
N ALA A 29 -10.95 -0.38 15.63
CA ALA A 29 -11.79 -1.37 14.92
C ALA A 29 -11.01 -2.46 14.15
N GLY A 30 -9.70 -2.60 14.37
CA GLY A 30 -8.86 -3.63 13.75
C GLY A 30 -8.56 -3.42 12.27
N LYS A 31 -8.78 -2.23 11.74
CA LYS A 31 -8.59 -1.89 10.31
C LYS A 31 -7.16 -2.13 9.83
N THR A 32 -6.16 -1.75 10.61
CA THR A 32 -4.75 -1.96 10.31
C THR A 32 -4.41 -3.45 10.26
N MET A 33 -4.88 -4.22 11.25
CA MET A 33 -4.67 -5.68 11.30
C MET A 33 -5.29 -6.39 10.08
N ILE A 34 -6.43 -5.90 9.60
CA ILE A 34 -7.07 -6.42 8.39
C ILE A 34 -6.20 -6.11 7.17
N ALA A 35 -5.76 -4.86 7.03
CA ALA A 35 -4.93 -4.42 5.91
C ALA A 35 -3.62 -5.22 5.81
N GLU A 36 -2.94 -5.46 6.93
CA GLU A 36 -1.70 -6.24 7.01
C GLU A 36 -1.85 -7.70 6.57
N ARG A 37 -3.07 -8.23 6.61
CA ARG A 37 -3.36 -9.62 6.19
C ARG A 37 -3.74 -9.75 4.72
N ILE A 38 -4.05 -8.65 4.04
CA ILE A 38 -4.46 -8.68 2.63
C ILE A 38 -3.37 -9.24 1.71
N PRO A 39 -2.06 -8.98 1.89
CA PRO A 39 -1.02 -9.62 1.07
C PRO A 39 -1.11 -11.15 1.05
N GLY A 40 -1.54 -11.77 2.15
CA GLY A 40 -1.67 -13.22 2.26
C GLY A 40 -2.81 -13.84 1.44
N ILE A 41 -3.77 -13.04 0.98
CA ILE A 41 -4.87 -13.51 0.11
C ILE A 41 -4.63 -13.16 -1.37
N LEU A 42 -3.58 -12.40 -1.68
CA LEU A 42 -3.14 -12.16 -3.04
C LEU A 42 -2.53 -13.44 -3.65
N PRO A 43 -2.68 -13.66 -4.97
CA PRO A 43 -1.98 -14.75 -5.64
C PRO A 43 -0.48 -14.66 -5.43
N SER A 44 0.22 -15.79 -5.34
CA SER A 44 1.67 -15.82 -5.25
C SER A 44 2.32 -15.10 -6.42
N LEU A 45 3.46 -14.47 -6.16
CA LEU A 45 4.26 -13.82 -7.20
C LEU A 45 4.73 -14.84 -8.23
N ASN A 46 4.53 -14.56 -9.52
CA ASN A 46 5.17 -15.33 -10.58
C ASN A 46 6.65 -14.93 -10.73
N THR A 47 7.41 -15.67 -11.51
CA THR A 47 8.85 -15.44 -11.66
C THR A 47 9.17 -14.05 -12.21
N LYS A 48 8.38 -13.55 -13.16
CA LYS A 48 8.55 -12.20 -13.73
C LYS A 48 8.32 -11.11 -12.68
N GLU A 49 7.25 -11.22 -11.91
CA GLU A 49 6.93 -10.29 -10.82
C GLU A 49 8.02 -10.30 -9.74
N ARG A 50 8.55 -11.48 -9.40
CA ARG A 50 9.65 -11.62 -8.43
C ARG A 50 10.92 -10.92 -8.91
N MET A 51 11.24 -11.05 -10.19
CA MET A 51 12.40 -10.37 -10.79
C MET A 51 12.22 -8.85 -10.80
N GLU A 52 11.04 -8.35 -11.18
CA GLU A 52 10.72 -6.92 -11.18
C GLU A 52 10.87 -6.31 -9.79
N LEU A 53 10.27 -6.94 -8.79
CA LEU A 53 10.39 -6.52 -7.38
C LEU A 53 11.82 -6.55 -6.88
N SER A 54 12.54 -7.64 -7.16
CA SER A 54 13.92 -7.80 -6.69
C SER A 54 14.83 -6.72 -7.25
N LYS A 55 14.63 -6.28 -8.49
CA LYS A 55 15.35 -5.15 -9.08
C LYS A 55 15.10 -3.85 -8.31
N ILE A 56 13.84 -3.54 -8.00
CA ILE A 56 13.47 -2.33 -7.25
C ILE A 56 14.11 -2.36 -5.86
N TYR A 57 13.99 -3.46 -5.13
CA TYR A 57 14.54 -3.60 -3.78
C TYR A 57 16.07 -3.61 -3.77
N SER A 58 16.69 -4.16 -4.80
CA SER A 58 18.16 -4.15 -4.96
C SER A 58 18.70 -2.74 -5.12
N VAL A 59 18.07 -1.90 -5.93
CA VAL A 59 18.46 -0.49 -6.11
C VAL A 59 18.37 0.29 -4.81
N CYS A 60 17.41 -0.04 -3.94
CA CYS A 60 17.27 0.57 -2.61
C CYS A 60 18.21 -0.02 -1.55
N GLY A 61 18.96 -1.08 -1.87
CA GLY A 61 19.75 -1.81 -0.89
C GLY A 61 18.94 -2.59 0.13
N LEU A 62 17.67 -2.87 -0.17
CA LEU A 62 16.73 -3.55 0.72
C LEU A 62 16.60 -5.05 0.42
N LEU A 63 17.23 -5.54 -0.64
CA LEU A 63 17.23 -6.96 -0.98
C LEU A 63 18.21 -7.71 -0.08
N GLU A 64 17.71 -8.67 0.68
CA GLU A 64 18.56 -9.55 1.49
C GLU A 64 19.35 -10.49 0.57
N HIS A 65 20.67 -10.31 0.50
CA HIS A 65 21.56 -11.13 -0.37
C HIS A 65 21.46 -12.64 -0.14
N LYS A 66 21.04 -13.07 1.02
CA LYS A 66 20.93 -14.50 1.38
C LYS A 66 19.65 -15.18 0.89
N ARG A 67 18.62 -14.41 0.48
CA ARG A 67 17.29 -14.96 0.12
C ARG A 67 17.01 -15.01 -1.38
N GLY A 68 17.92 -14.50 -2.23
CA GLY A 68 17.70 -14.47 -3.66
C GLY A 68 16.55 -13.53 -4.09
N LEU A 69 15.64 -13.99 -4.94
CA LEU A 69 14.52 -13.18 -5.41
C LEU A 69 13.45 -12.98 -4.31
N MET A 70 12.76 -11.85 -4.38
CA MET A 70 11.60 -11.57 -3.54
C MET A 70 10.55 -12.68 -3.63
N GLN A 71 10.09 -13.18 -2.49
CA GLN A 71 9.14 -14.29 -2.41
C GLN A 71 7.71 -13.81 -2.12
N GLU A 72 7.59 -12.74 -1.36
CA GLU A 72 6.32 -12.24 -0.84
C GLU A 72 5.96 -10.90 -1.46
N ARG A 73 4.66 -10.62 -1.56
CA ARG A 73 4.16 -9.32 -1.98
C ARG A 73 4.42 -8.29 -0.90
N PRO A 74 4.98 -7.12 -1.26
CA PRO A 74 5.30 -6.09 -0.28
C PRO A 74 4.03 -5.46 0.31
N PHE A 75 4.13 -5.12 1.59
CA PHE A 75 3.17 -4.26 2.29
C PHE A 75 3.93 -3.03 2.77
N ARG A 76 3.58 -1.87 2.23
CA ARG A 76 4.21 -0.59 2.58
C ARG A 76 3.20 0.31 3.28
N ALA A 77 3.57 0.84 4.43
CA ALA A 77 2.73 1.70 5.25
C ALA A 77 3.50 2.97 5.64
N PRO A 78 3.69 3.91 4.70
CA PRO A 78 4.39 5.14 5.00
C PRO A 78 3.63 5.98 6.03
N HIS A 79 4.36 6.66 6.91
CA HIS A 79 3.79 7.60 7.85
C HIS A 79 3.22 8.83 7.12
N HIS A 80 2.19 9.47 7.65
CA HIS A 80 1.56 10.65 7.03
C HIS A 80 2.50 11.85 6.86
N THR A 81 3.61 11.89 7.61
CA THR A 81 4.65 12.93 7.48
C THR A 81 5.60 12.71 6.29
N ILE A 82 5.42 11.65 5.52
CA ILE A 82 6.25 11.37 4.34
C ILE A 82 6.20 12.54 3.37
N THR A 83 7.35 12.88 2.80
CA THR A 83 7.43 13.91 1.77
C THR A 83 6.90 13.40 0.43
N PRO A 84 6.45 14.29 -0.48
CA PRO A 84 6.12 13.92 -1.86
C PRO A 84 7.21 13.10 -2.54
N GLN A 85 8.46 13.49 -2.36
CA GLN A 85 9.63 12.80 -2.89
C GLN A 85 9.84 11.42 -2.26
N GLY A 86 9.62 11.27 -0.95
CA GLY A 86 9.68 9.97 -0.27
C GLY A 86 8.63 8.99 -0.78
N LEU A 87 7.45 9.50 -1.15
CA LEU A 87 6.37 8.70 -1.68
C LEU A 87 6.59 8.33 -3.16
N ALA A 88 6.91 9.30 -4.01
CA ALA A 88 7.07 9.10 -5.46
C ALA A 88 8.45 8.59 -5.86
N GLY A 89 9.45 8.89 -5.07
CA GLY A 89 10.86 8.68 -5.43
C GLY A 89 11.48 9.91 -6.09
N GLY A 90 12.77 9.83 -6.40
CA GLY A 90 13.54 10.89 -7.01
C GLY A 90 14.71 11.33 -6.14
N GLY A 91 15.12 12.59 -6.31
CA GLY A 91 16.23 13.21 -5.62
C GLY A 91 17.44 13.44 -6.50
N ALA A 92 18.51 14.02 -5.93
CA ALA A 92 19.77 14.26 -6.64
C ALA A 92 20.40 12.93 -7.12
N VAL A 93 20.27 11.88 -6.31
CA VAL A 93 20.49 10.48 -6.70
C VAL A 93 19.13 9.82 -6.72
N PRO A 94 18.54 9.55 -7.90
CA PRO A 94 17.19 9.01 -8.00
C PRO A 94 17.08 7.66 -7.27
N LYS A 95 16.14 7.59 -6.32
CA LYS A 95 15.78 6.35 -5.61
C LYS A 95 14.30 6.08 -5.74
N PRO A 96 13.88 4.80 -5.81
CA PRO A 96 12.48 4.42 -5.74
C PRO A 96 11.83 4.93 -4.45
N GLY A 97 10.60 5.45 -4.55
CA GLY A 97 9.80 5.82 -3.40
C GLY A 97 8.91 4.68 -2.91
N GLU A 98 8.08 4.97 -1.91
CA GLU A 98 7.16 3.97 -1.32
C GLU A 98 6.19 3.38 -2.33
N ILE A 99 5.74 4.17 -3.32
CA ILE A 99 4.88 3.68 -4.41
C ILE A 99 5.56 2.58 -5.21
N SER A 100 6.85 2.76 -5.56
CA SER A 100 7.64 1.75 -6.26
C SER A 100 7.91 0.53 -5.40
N LEU A 101 8.20 0.73 -4.11
CA LEU A 101 8.41 -0.36 -3.14
C LEU A 101 7.13 -1.18 -2.88
N ALA A 102 5.96 -0.60 -3.11
CA ALA A 102 4.67 -1.29 -3.04
C ALA A 102 4.27 -1.99 -4.35
N HIS A 103 5.14 -1.98 -5.37
CA HIS A 103 4.89 -2.64 -6.65
C HIS A 103 4.46 -4.10 -6.49
N LYS A 104 3.40 -4.51 -7.17
CA LYS A 104 2.79 -5.87 -7.06
C LYS A 104 2.33 -6.24 -5.65
N GLY A 105 2.25 -5.29 -4.75
CA GLY A 105 1.83 -5.45 -3.37
C GLY A 105 0.78 -4.43 -2.96
N ILE A 106 0.88 -3.95 -1.74
CA ILE A 106 -0.10 -3.06 -1.13
C ILE A 106 0.58 -1.81 -0.58
N LEU A 107 0.02 -0.66 -0.92
CA LEU A 107 0.32 0.61 -0.28
C LEU A 107 -0.82 0.94 0.70
N PHE A 108 -0.52 0.96 1.99
CA PHE A 108 -1.47 1.26 3.04
C PHE A 108 -1.25 2.68 3.57
N LEU A 109 -2.30 3.49 3.52
CA LEU A 109 -2.27 4.88 4.00
C LEU A 109 -3.13 4.99 5.24
N ASP A 110 -2.51 5.00 6.39
CA ASP A 110 -3.20 5.21 7.66
C ASP A 110 -3.40 6.69 7.93
N GLU A 111 -4.53 7.04 8.53
CA GLU A 111 -4.87 8.43 8.85
C GLU A 111 -4.81 9.35 7.60
N LEU A 112 -5.52 8.96 6.55
CA LEU A 112 -5.46 9.60 5.23
C LEU A 112 -5.61 11.14 5.28
N THR A 113 -6.38 11.66 6.22
CA THR A 113 -6.62 13.10 6.42
C THR A 113 -5.42 13.86 6.93
N GLU A 114 -4.45 13.17 7.53
CA GLU A 114 -3.23 13.78 8.08
C GLU A 114 -2.13 13.95 7.01
N PHE A 115 -2.30 13.33 5.85
CA PHE A 115 -1.36 13.52 4.74
C PHE A 115 -1.48 14.91 4.12
N GLN A 116 -0.37 15.49 3.73
CA GLN A 116 -0.35 16.74 2.98
C GLN A 116 -1.04 16.56 1.63
N ARG A 117 -1.79 17.58 1.19
CA ARG A 117 -2.54 17.54 -0.05
C ARG A 117 -1.66 17.21 -1.27
N GLU A 118 -0.48 17.82 -1.35
CA GLU A 118 0.48 17.57 -2.43
C GLU A 118 0.90 16.10 -2.48
N THR A 119 1.09 15.47 -1.31
CA THR A 119 1.43 14.06 -1.20
C THR A 119 0.27 13.17 -1.69
N LEU A 120 -0.97 13.53 -1.37
CA LEU A 120 -2.15 12.77 -1.82
C LEU A 120 -2.38 12.91 -3.34
N GLU A 121 -2.08 14.06 -3.93
CA GLU A 121 -2.22 14.25 -5.38
C GLU A 121 -1.29 13.33 -6.20
N ILE A 122 -0.13 13.00 -5.66
CA ILE A 122 0.81 12.04 -6.27
C ILE A 122 0.22 10.63 -6.39
N LEU A 123 -0.67 10.24 -5.47
CA LEU A 123 -1.30 8.92 -5.47
C LEU A 123 -2.32 8.73 -6.58
N ARG A 124 -2.79 9.80 -7.20
CA ARG A 124 -3.84 9.74 -8.22
C ARG A 124 -3.47 8.82 -9.38
N GLN A 125 -2.29 9.01 -9.94
CA GLN A 125 -1.81 8.19 -11.07
C GLN A 125 -1.65 6.71 -10.70
N PRO A 126 -0.96 6.31 -9.61
CA PRO A 126 -0.89 4.91 -9.21
C PRO A 126 -2.24 4.25 -8.97
N MET A 127 -3.21 4.99 -8.43
CA MET A 127 -4.56 4.47 -8.22
C MET A 127 -5.31 4.20 -9.53
N GLU A 128 -5.10 5.02 -10.55
CA GLU A 128 -5.65 4.84 -11.89
C GLU A 128 -4.98 3.66 -12.63
N GLU A 129 -3.71 3.38 -12.36
CA GLU A 129 -2.92 2.29 -12.95
C GLU A 129 -3.16 0.90 -12.31
N LYS A 130 -4.24 0.73 -11.54
CA LYS A 130 -4.61 -0.52 -10.86
C LYS A 130 -3.54 -1.04 -9.89
N LYS A 131 -2.87 -0.15 -9.17
CA LYS A 131 -2.07 -0.51 -7.99
C LYS A 131 -2.99 -0.55 -6.78
N ILE A 132 -2.88 -1.59 -5.95
CA ILE A 132 -3.74 -1.71 -4.78
C ILE A 132 -3.30 -0.68 -3.73
N CYS A 133 -4.17 0.29 -3.50
CA CYS A 133 -4.03 1.28 -2.44
C CYS A 133 -5.15 1.07 -1.42
N ILE A 134 -4.78 0.97 -0.16
CA ILE A 134 -5.73 0.85 0.94
C ILE A 134 -5.55 2.08 1.82
N ALA A 135 -6.63 2.79 2.08
CA ALA A 135 -6.63 3.96 2.94
C ALA A 135 -7.56 3.77 4.14
N ARG A 136 -7.20 4.40 5.25
CA ARG A 136 -8.00 4.43 6.46
C ARG A 136 -8.40 5.85 6.83
N LEU A 137 -9.69 6.02 7.09
CA LEU A 137 -10.27 7.23 7.67
C LEU A 137 -10.87 6.92 9.05
N ASN A 138 -10.69 7.83 9.99
CA ASN A 138 -11.42 7.79 11.24
C ASN A 138 -12.80 8.42 11.06
N ALA A 139 -13.84 7.85 11.68
CA ALA A 139 -15.21 8.32 11.50
C ALA A 139 -15.44 9.78 11.98
N ARG A 140 -14.53 10.32 12.81
CA ARG A 140 -14.57 11.71 13.28
C ARG A 140 -14.11 12.72 12.22
N ASP A 141 -13.38 12.30 11.21
CA ASP A 141 -12.73 13.19 10.24
C ASP A 141 -13.59 13.45 8.98
N ARG A 142 -14.84 12.97 8.98
CA ARG A 142 -15.77 13.16 7.85
C ARG A 142 -16.06 14.62 7.48
N LYS A 143 -15.74 15.58 8.37
CA LYS A 143 -15.97 17.02 8.12
C LYS A 143 -14.90 17.68 7.24
N SER A 144 -13.79 17.00 6.95
CA SER A 144 -12.63 17.57 6.27
C SER A 144 -12.44 17.11 4.81
N VAL A 145 -13.33 16.26 4.30
CA VAL A 145 -13.19 15.63 2.97
C VAL A 145 -14.25 16.14 1.97
N VAL A 146 -14.69 17.38 2.17
CA VAL A 146 -15.55 18.06 1.19
C VAL A 146 -14.79 19.19 0.54
#